data_154d18cd0aa2b075a15243c4ab5f81eb
#
_entry.id   154d18cd0aa2b075a15243c4ab5f81eb
#
_cell.length_a   1.000
_cell.length_b   1.000
_cell.length_c   1.000
_cell.angle_alpha   90.00
_cell.angle_beta   90.00
_cell.angle_gamma   90.00
#
_symmetry.space_group_name_H-M   'P 1'
#
loop_
_entity.id
_entity.type
_entity.pdbx_description
1 polymer ?
#
loop_
_entity_poly.entity_id
_entity_poly.type
_entity_poly.pdbx_seq_one_letter_code
_entity_poly.pdbx_strand_id
1 'polypeptide(L)'
;MKQIRLFRKRYLPDETIELKDDTILSLSEHMLITKWDVLKPRSDISNGFSAYFFDTGVKVSKIYNASQELVYWYCDIVEPQIDTETGMYIFTDLLIDILIYPDGHVEVLDLDEFADMMEQKILSDSLSIEALRRTNHLLSLIYSGNFSKLAKYIEDAEKAVTCS
;
A
#
# COMPACT_ATOMS: atom_id res chain seq x y z
N MET A 1 7.66 15.70 -20.40
CA MET A 1 6.98 14.73 -19.53
C MET A 1 6.59 15.37 -18.23
N LYS A 2 5.34 15.14 -17.80
CA LYS A 2 4.87 15.65 -16.52
C LYS A 2 5.55 14.90 -15.40
N GLN A 3 6.01 15.62 -14.39
CA GLN A 3 6.59 15.03 -13.19
C GLN A 3 5.48 14.39 -12.37
N ILE A 4 5.68 13.12 -12.01
CA ILE A 4 4.74 12.40 -11.15
C ILE A 4 4.99 12.82 -9.72
N ARG A 5 3.91 13.18 -9.03
CA ARG A 5 3.94 13.54 -7.60
C ARG A 5 3.02 12.56 -6.86
N LEU A 6 3.59 11.91 -5.88
CA LEU A 6 2.92 10.87 -5.10
C LEU A 6 2.59 11.38 -3.70
N PHE A 7 1.34 11.21 -3.28
CA PHE A 7 0.86 11.68 -1.97
C PHE A 7 0.18 10.55 -1.21
N ARG A 8 0.36 10.58 0.11
CA ARG A 8 -0.40 9.76 1.05
C ARG A 8 -1.33 10.66 1.85
N LYS A 9 -2.61 10.33 1.85
CA LYS A 9 -3.62 11.07 2.61
C LYS A 9 -4.19 10.18 3.73
N ARG A 10 -4.41 10.78 4.90
CA ARG A 10 -5.01 10.11 6.06
C ARG A 10 -6.20 10.91 6.58
N TYR A 11 -7.15 10.21 7.20
CA TYR A 11 -8.27 10.85 7.88
C TYR A 11 -7.93 11.23 9.33
N LEU A 12 -7.13 10.39 10.03
CA LEU A 12 -6.76 10.61 11.43
C LEU A 12 -5.26 10.29 11.63
N PRO A 13 -4.43 11.32 11.89
CA PRO A 13 -4.76 12.75 11.78
C PRO A 13 -5.06 13.11 10.32
N ASP A 14 -5.88 14.16 10.12
CA ASP A 14 -6.16 14.65 8.77
C ASP A 14 -4.90 15.31 8.22
N GLU A 15 -4.23 14.60 7.32
CA GLU A 15 -2.99 15.09 6.72
C GLU A 15 -2.79 14.53 5.32
N THR A 16 -2.09 15.30 4.50
CA THR A 16 -1.64 14.86 3.16
C THR A 16 -0.15 15.10 3.08
N ILE A 17 0.61 14.03 2.85
CA ILE A 17 2.07 14.07 2.81
C ILE A 17 2.55 13.68 1.41
N GLU A 18 3.42 14.49 0.83
CA GLU A 18 4.08 14.13 -0.43
C GLU A 18 5.24 13.17 -0.15
N LEU A 19 5.25 12.04 -0.82
CA LEU A 19 6.29 11.03 -0.70
C LEU A 19 7.42 11.33 -1.69
N LYS A 20 8.14 12.41 -1.44
CA LYS A 20 9.18 12.95 -2.34
C LYS A 20 10.39 12.03 -2.50
N ASP A 21 10.69 11.27 -1.46
CA ASP A 21 11.89 10.45 -1.42
C ASP A 21 11.68 9.05 -1.98
N ASP A 22 10.44 8.70 -2.30
CA ASP A 22 10.14 7.44 -2.96
C ASP A 22 10.61 7.49 -4.41
N THR A 23 11.28 6.43 -4.85
CA THR A 23 11.73 6.29 -6.23
C THR A 23 10.68 5.53 -7.03
N ILE A 24 10.16 6.12 -8.10
CA ILE A 24 9.21 5.46 -8.98
C ILE A 24 9.98 4.52 -9.91
N LEU A 25 9.68 3.23 -9.82
CA LEU A 25 10.31 2.19 -10.65
C LEU A 25 9.51 1.88 -11.89
N SER A 26 8.18 1.94 -11.80
CA SER A 26 7.29 1.58 -12.89
C SER A 26 5.95 2.27 -12.71
N LEU A 27 5.37 2.71 -13.82
CA LEU A 27 4.04 3.33 -13.83
C LEU A 27 3.30 2.90 -15.09
N SER A 28 2.09 2.39 -14.89
CA SER A 28 1.15 2.06 -15.97
C SER A 28 -0.22 2.66 -15.64
N GLU A 29 -1.21 2.43 -16.49
CA GLU A 29 -2.58 2.86 -16.20
C GLU A 29 -3.24 2.04 -15.08
N HIS A 30 -2.64 0.92 -14.67
CA HIS A 30 -3.20 0.02 -13.65
C HIS A 30 -2.40 -0.01 -12.36
N MET A 31 -1.12 0.41 -12.38
CA MET A 31 -0.24 0.15 -11.25
C MET A 31 0.94 1.11 -11.21
N LEU A 32 1.35 1.46 -9.99
CA LEU A 32 2.56 2.21 -9.69
C LEU A 32 3.43 1.37 -8.77
N ILE A 33 4.71 1.21 -9.09
CA ILE A 33 5.67 0.53 -8.22
C ILE A 33 6.76 1.51 -7.80
N THR A 34 7.05 1.54 -6.50
CA THR A 34 8.06 2.42 -5.90
C THR A 34 9.06 1.63 -5.07
N LYS A 35 10.22 2.24 -4.87
CA LYS A 35 11.22 1.82 -3.89
C LYS A 35 11.38 2.97 -2.88
N TRP A 36 11.52 2.62 -1.60
CA TRP A 36 11.62 3.63 -0.55
C TRP A 36 12.57 3.20 0.56
N ASP A 37 13.12 4.20 1.25
CA ASP A 37 13.96 4.03 2.43
C ASP A 37 13.38 4.88 3.55
N VAL A 38 13.50 4.41 4.79
CA VAL A 38 13.09 5.19 5.97
C VAL A 38 14.24 6.10 6.36
N LEU A 39 13.97 7.41 6.49
CA LEU A 39 14.97 8.41 6.82
C LEU A 39 15.60 8.18 8.20
N LYS A 40 14.81 7.69 9.16
CA LYS A 40 15.28 7.26 10.47
C LYS A 40 14.92 5.80 10.62
N PRO A 41 15.89 4.87 10.50
CA PRO A 41 15.59 3.45 10.64
C PRO A 41 14.92 3.19 11.98
N ARG A 42 13.71 2.66 11.94
CA ARG A 42 13.08 2.06 13.10
C ARG A 42 13.77 0.72 13.29
N SER A 43 13.82 0.21 14.52
CA SER A 43 14.50 -1.05 14.82
C SER A 43 14.01 -2.22 13.95
N ASP A 44 12.79 -2.12 13.43
CA ASP A 44 12.10 -3.19 12.72
C ASP A 44 11.94 -2.94 11.21
N ILE A 45 11.98 -1.66 10.76
CA ILE A 45 11.71 -1.30 9.35
C ILE A 45 12.80 -0.38 8.84
N SER A 46 13.38 -0.71 7.69
CA SER A 46 14.45 0.08 7.08
C SER A 46 14.10 0.54 5.67
N ASN A 47 13.66 -0.36 4.82
CA ASN A 47 13.43 -0.05 3.40
C ASN A 47 12.41 -1.03 2.81
N GLY A 48 11.98 -0.77 1.59
CA GLY A 48 11.05 -1.65 0.94
C GLY A 48 10.65 -1.23 -0.46
N PHE A 49 9.71 -1.98 -0.99
CA PHE A 49 9.09 -1.75 -2.29
C PHE A 49 7.58 -1.75 -2.10
N SER A 50 6.90 -0.89 -2.86
CA SER A 50 5.44 -0.83 -2.80
C SER A 50 4.84 -0.88 -4.20
N ALA A 51 3.74 -1.62 -4.34
CA ALA A 51 2.92 -1.61 -5.54
C ALA A 51 1.54 -1.08 -5.18
N TYR A 52 1.08 -0.09 -5.93
CA TYR A 52 -0.24 0.51 -5.77
C TYR A 52 -1.09 -0.01 -6.93
N PHE A 53 -2.09 -0.82 -6.61
CA PHE A 53 -3.02 -1.40 -7.61
C PHE A 53 -4.25 -0.51 -7.69
N PHE A 54 -4.37 0.24 -8.79
CA PHE A 54 -5.42 1.28 -8.92
C PHE A 54 -6.82 0.68 -9.00
N ASP A 55 -6.97 -0.41 -9.73
CA ASP A 55 -8.29 -1.00 -9.98
C ASP A 55 -8.91 -1.63 -8.73
N THR A 56 -8.08 -2.22 -7.87
CA THR A 56 -8.53 -2.89 -6.66
C THR A 56 -8.42 -2.05 -5.41
N GLY A 57 -7.73 -0.91 -5.47
CA GLY A 57 -7.55 -0.03 -4.32
C GLY A 57 -6.75 -0.66 -3.19
N VAL A 58 -5.65 -1.31 -3.55
CA VAL A 58 -4.76 -1.97 -2.58
C VAL A 58 -3.33 -1.51 -2.84
N LYS A 59 -2.62 -1.18 -1.75
CA LYS A 59 -1.19 -0.95 -1.77
C LYS A 59 -0.52 -2.12 -1.08
N VAL A 60 0.41 -2.78 -1.76
CA VAL A 60 1.16 -3.91 -1.20
C VAL A 60 2.61 -3.47 -1.04
N SER A 61 3.17 -3.65 0.15
CA SER A 61 4.55 -3.29 0.44
C SER A 61 5.34 -4.52 0.92
N LYS A 62 6.49 -4.74 0.30
CA LYS A 62 7.48 -5.72 0.77
C LYS A 62 8.46 -4.97 1.66
N ILE A 63 8.50 -5.32 2.94
CA ILE A 63 9.20 -4.53 3.95
C ILE A 63 10.40 -5.29 4.50
N TYR A 64 11.57 -4.63 4.46
CA TYR A 64 12.84 -5.16 4.95
C TYR A 64 13.31 -4.41 6.19
N ASN A 65 14.04 -5.12 7.04
CA ASN A 65 14.79 -4.51 8.15
C ASN A 65 16.18 -4.05 7.67
N ALA A 66 16.98 -3.47 8.57
CA ALA A 66 18.31 -2.99 8.24
C ALA A 66 19.29 -4.09 7.79
N SER A 67 19.03 -5.34 8.18
CA SER A 67 19.80 -6.51 7.76
C SER A 67 19.32 -7.12 6.44
N GLN A 68 18.39 -6.45 5.74
CA GLN A 68 17.79 -6.89 4.48
C GLN A 68 17.03 -8.22 4.62
N GLU A 69 16.48 -8.47 5.78
CA GLU A 69 15.57 -9.60 6.00
C GLU A 69 14.14 -9.16 5.83
N LEU A 70 13.30 -10.00 5.23
CA LEU A 70 11.88 -9.72 5.05
C LEU A 70 11.18 -9.70 6.42
N VAL A 71 10.62 -8.55 6.77
CA VAL A 71 9.84 -8.40 8.02
C VAL A 71 8.44 -8.96 7.80
N TYR A 72 7.75 -8.44 6.80
CA TYR A 72 6.42 -8.90 6.38
C TYR A 72 6.03 -8.21 5.07
N TRP A 73 4.94 -8.70 4.49
CA TRP A 73 4.21 -7.99 3.44
C TRP A 73 3.11 -7.18 4.13
N TYR A 74 3.06 -5.90 3.85
CA TYR A 74 2.09 -4.97 4.44
C TYR A 74 1.13 -4.50 3.36
N CYS A 75 -0.16 -4.74 3.54
CA CYS A 75 -1.18 -4.36 2.56
C CYS A 75 -2.10 -3.30 3.15
N ASP A 76 -2.18 -2.15 2.48
CA ASP A 76 -3.08 -1.06 2.85
C ASP A 76 -4.29 -1.06 1.91
N ILE A 77 -5.47 -0.87 2.47
CA ILE A 77 -6.67 -0.60 1.67
C ILE A 77 -6.70 0.90 1.44
N VAL A 78 -6.73 1.31 0.17
CA VAL A 78 -6.60 2.72 -0.20
C VAL A 78 -7.67 3.15 -1.20
N GLU A 79 -7.92 4.47 -1.25
CA GLU A 79 -8.74 5.08 -2.29
C GLU A 79 -7.82 5.88 -3.21
N PRO A 80 -7.61 5.42 -4.46
CA PRO A 80 -6.78 6.15 -5.41
C PRO A 80 -7.50 7.36 -5.99
N GLN A 81 -6.79 8.49 -6.09
CA GLN A 81 -7.21 9.67 -6.83
C GLN A 81 -6.08 10.03 -7.78
N ILE A 82 -6.30 9.76 -9.05
CA ILE A 82 -5.25 9.89 -10.07
C ILE A 82 -5.65 10.95 -11.08
N ASP A 83 -4.79 11.96 -11.22
CA ASP A 83 -4.93 13.00 -12.24
C ASP A 83 -3.73 12.90 -13.18
N THR A 84 -3.95 12.27 -14.32
CA THR A 84 -2.89 12.08 -15.33
C THR A 84 -2.49 13.40 -16.02
N GLU A 85 -3.36 14.38 -16.00
CA GLU A 85 -3.06 15.69 -16.61
C GLU A 85 -2.05 16.47 -15.80
N THR A 86 -2.21 16.48 -14.47
CA THR A 86 -1.28 17.17 -13.56
C THR A 86 -0.15 16.29 -13.06
N GLY A 87 -0.27 14.97 -13.19
CA GLY A 87 0.70 14.01 -12.67
C GLY A 87 0.56 13.77 -11.16
N MET A 88 -0.59 14.11 -10.57
CA MET A 88 -0.83 13.93 -9.14
C MET A 88 -1.48 12.60 -8.86
N TYR A 89 -0.84 11.82 -8.00
CA TYR A 89 -1.30 10.51 -7.56
C TYR A 89 -1.49 10.56 -6.06
N ILE A 90 -2.74 10.53 -5.60
CA ILE A 90 -3.09 10.62 -4.17
C ILE A 90 -3.74 9.31 -3.75
N PHE A 91 -3.19 8.69 -2.70
CA PHE A 91 -3.74 7.45 -2.14
C PHE A 91 -4.19 7.72 -0.72
N THR A 92 -5.50 7.66 -0.50
CA THR A 92 -6.09 7.89 0.81
C THR A 92 -6.17 6.57 1.56
N ASP A 93 -5.60 6.55 2.76
CA ASP A 93 -5.61 5.39 3.65
C ASP A 93 -7.03 5.17 4.20
N LEU A 94 -7.59 3.99 3.97
CA LEU A 94 -8.91 3.61 4.46
C LEU A 94 -8.84 2.78 5.75
N LEU A 95 -7.71 2.83 6.45
CA LEU A 95 -7.46 2.29 7.78
C LEU A 95 -7.22 0.78 7.87
N ILE A 96 -7.98 -0.04 7.18
CA ILE A 96 -7.82 -1.50 7.30
C ILE A 96 -6.51 -1.93 6.66
N ASP A 97 -5.67 -2.60 7.44
CA ASP A 97 -4.39 -3.13 6.98
C ASP A 97 -4.34 -4.64 7.15
N ILE A 98 -3.61 -5.29 6.26
CA ILE A 98 -3.40 -6.74 6.30
C ILE A 98 -1.91 -7.01 6.25
N LEU A 99 -1.40 -7.79 7.22
CA LEU A 99 -0.01 -8.21 7.30
C LEU A 99 0.10 -9.67 6.95
N ILE A 100 1.11 -10.01 6.16
CA ILE A 100 1.47 -11.40 5.86
C ILE A 100 2.93 -11.60 6.29
N TYR A 101 3.13 -12.41 7.30
CA TYR A 101 4.46 -12.70 7.83
C TYR A 101 5.18 -13.78 7.01
N PRO A 102 6.52 -13.87 7.11
CA PRO A 102 7.28 -14.85 6.35
C PRO A 102 6.86 -16.31 6.58
N ASP A 103 6.31 -16.64 7.76
CA ASP A 103 5.81 -17.98 8.07
C ASP A 103 4.41 -18.26 7.52
N GLY A 104 3.79 -17.28 6.84
CA GLY A 104 2.45 -17.40 6.29
C GLY A 104 1.33 -16.92 7.22
N HIS A 105 1.67 -16.48 8.44
CA HIS A 105 0.68 -15.93 9.37
C HIS A 105 0.08 -14.64 8.79
N VAL A 106 -1.24 -14.51 8.90
CA VAL A 106 -1.99 -13.33 8.40
C VAL A 106 -2.65 -12.62 9.57
N GLU A 107 -2.53 -11.31 9.59
CA GLU A 107 -3.10 -10.46 10.64
C GLU A 107 -3.84 -9.30 9.99
N VAL A 108 -5.07 -9.04 10.45
CA VAL A 108 -5.87 -7.90 10.01
C VAL A 108 -5.85 -6.85 11.12
N LEU A 109 -5.47 -5.62 10.79
CA LEU A 109 -5.30 -4.53 11.75
C LEU A 109 -6.37 -3.46 11.58
N ASP A 110 -6.63 -2.75 12.67
CA ASP A 110 -7.38 -1.49 12.69
C ASP A 110 -8.87 -1.59 12.36
N LEU A 111 -9.46 -2.78 12.51
CA LEU A 111 -10.90 -2.95 12.32
C LEU A 111 -11.71 -2.11 13.32
N ASP A 112 -11.20 -1.99 14.55
CA ASP A 112 -11.88 -1.22 15.60
C ASP A 112 -11.85 0.28 15.30
N GLU A 113 -10.69 0.79 14.86
CA GLU A 113 -10.56 2.17 14.40
C GLU A 113 -11.45 2.46 13.19
N PHE A 114 -11.58 1.49 12.30
CA PHE A 114 -12.46 1.60 11.14
C PHE A 114 -13.92 1.73 11.59
N ALA A 115 -14.33 0.91 12.56
CA ALA A 115 -15.68 0.98 13.14
C ALA A 115 -15.94 2.34 13.79
N ASP A 116 -14.95 2.88 14.50
CA ASP A 116 -15.04 4.21 15.13
C ASP A 116 -15.25 5.30 14.07
N MET A 117 -14.54 5.23 12.96
CA MET A 117 -14.67 6.20 11.88
C MET A 117 -16.02 6.12 11.18
N MET A 118 -16.59 4.93 11.06
CA MET A 118 -17.94 4.75 10.55
C MET A 118 -18.97 5.35 11.51
N GLU A 119 -18.81 5.09 12.80
CA GLU A 119 -19.70 5.59 13.85
C GLU A 119 -19.70 7.11 13.92
N GLN A 120 -18.50 7.71 13.80
CA GLN A 120 -18.32 9.16 13.79
C GLN A 120 -18.65 9.80 12.44
N LYS A 121 -19.03 9.01 11.44
CA LYS A 121 -19.37 9.46 10.08
C LYS A 121 -18.26 10.23 9.37
N ILE A 122 -17.02 9.91 9.70
CA ILE A 122 -15.84 10.45 9.00
C ILE A 122 -15.73 9.82 7.62
N LEU A 123 -15.97 8.50 7.53
CA LEU A 123 -16.10 7.80 6.26
C LEU A 123 -17.58 7.75 5.85
N SER A 124 -17.86 8.00 4.57
CA SER A 124 -19.20 7.81 4.03
C SER A 124 -19.58 6.33 4.05
N ASP A 125 -20.86 6.05 4.07
CA ASP A 125 -21.33 4.66 4.03
C ASP A 125 -20.86 3.94 2.77
N SER A 126 -20.90 4.61 1.62
CA SER A 126 -20.49 4.00 0.35
C SER A 126 -18.98 3.68 0.34
N LEU A 127 -18.15 4.56 0.88
CA LEU A 127 -16.71 4.32 0.93
C LEU A 127 -16.36 3.23 1.95
N SER A 128 -17.10 3.18 3.07
CA SER A 128 -16.94 2.12 4.08
C SER A 128 -17.27 0.75 3.50
N ILE A 129 -18.35 0.66 2.75
CA ILE A 129 -18.74 -0.59 2.08
C ILE A 129 -17.69 -1.01 1.07
N GLU A 130 -17.19 -0.05 0.29
CA GLU A 130 -16.14 -0.32 -0.70
C GLU A 130 -14.86 -0.82 -0.03
N ALA A 131 -14.46 -0.21 1.08
CA ALA A 131 -13.28 -0.64 1.83
C ALA A 131 -13.41 -2.09 2.32
N LEU A 132 -14.60 -2.46 2.83
CA LEU A 132 -14.86 -3.82 3.27
C LEU A 132 -14.82 -4.82 2.10
N ARG A 133 -15.37 -4.45 0.94
CA ARG A 133 -15.33 -5.31 -0.24
C ARG A 133 -13.90 -5.50 -0.76
N ARG A 134 -13.09 -4.45 -0.77
CA ARG A 134 -11.67 -4.52 -1.15
C ARG A 134 -10.89 -5.40 -0.19
N THR A 135 -11.17 -5.28 1.11
CA THR A 135 -10.57 -6.12 2.14
C THR A 135 -10.92 -7.59 1.93
N ASN A 136 -12.18 -7.88 1.69
CA ASN A 136 -12.64 -9.25 1.43
C ASN A 136 -11.98 -9.84 0.18
N HIS A 137 -11.88 -9.05 -0.89
CA HIS A 137 -11.24 -9.49 -2.12
C HIS A 137 -9.77 -9.86 -1.89
N LEU A 138 -9.03 -9.01 -1.18
CA LEU A 138 -7.63 -9.26 -0.86
C LEU A 138 -7.47 -10.50 0.03
N LEU A 139 -8.30 -10.63 1.07
CA LEU A 139 -8.26 -11.80 1.95
C LEU A 139 -8.56 -13.09 1.18
N SER A 140 -9.50 -13.04 0.23
CA SER A 140 -9.82 -14.19 -0.62
C SER A 140 -8.61 -14.62 -1.45
N LEU A 141 -7.86 -13.69 -2.00
CA LEU A 141 -6.62 -13.98 -2.72
C LEU A 141 -5.59 -14.63 -1.79
N ILE A 142 -5.43 -14.10 -0.59
CA ILE A 142 -4.48 -14.61 0.39
C ILE A 142 -4.83 -16.04 0.80
N TYR A 143 -6.08 -16.25 1.18
CA TYR A 143 -6.55 -17.55 1.69
C TYR A 143 -6.58 -18.64 0.62
N SER A 144 -6.72 -18.26 -0.64
CA SER A 144 -6.69 -19.20 -1.77
C SER A 144 -5.27 -19.51 -2.28
N GLY A 145 -4.25 -18.90 -1.66
CA GLY A 145 -2.86 -19.09 -2.08
C GLY A 145 -2.47 -18.28 -3.32
N ASN A 146 -3.23 -17.25 -3.67
CA ASN A 146 -3.02 -16.45 -4.87
C ASN A 146 -2.35 -15.09 -4.61
N PHE A 147 -1.92 -14.83 -3.40
CA PHE A 147 -1.21 -13.58 -3.08
C PHE A 147 0.07 -13.42 -3.89
N SER A 148 0.70 -14.52 -4.26
CA SER A 148 1.91 -14.52 -5.08
C SER A 148 1.73 -13.81 -6.43
N LYS A 149 0.50 -13.73 -6.93
CA LYS A 149 0.20 -12.99 -8.16
C LYS A 149 0.42 -11.49 -8.00
N LEU A 150 0.16 -10.94 -6.82
CA LEU A 150 0.43 -9.54 -6.49
C LEU A 150 1.90 -9.35 -6.13
N ALA A 151 2.44 -10.22 -5.31
CA ALA A 151 3.83 -10.18 -4.87
C ALA A 151 4.81 -10.24 -6.04
N LYS A 152 4.48 -10.98 -7.08
CA LYS A 152 5.33 -11.15 -8.25
C LYS A 152 5.70 -9.82 -8.94
N TYR A 153 4.77 -8.88 -9.02
CA TYR A 153 5.05 -7.56 -9.62
C TYR A 153 6.17 -6.84 -8.87
N ILE A 154 6.14 -6.92 -7.54
CA ILE A 154 7.15 -6.30 -6.69
C ILE A 154 8.48 -7.05 -6.81
N GLU A 155 8.45 -8.37 -6.77
CA GLU A 155 9.66 -9.19 -6.88
C GLU A 155 10.34 -9.01 -8.23
N ASP A 156 9.58 -8.89 -9.31
CA ASP A 156 10.14 -8.63 -10.63
C ASP A 156 10.80 -7.24 -10.70
N ALA A 157 10.17 -6.21 -10.12
CA ALA A 157 10.74 -4.87 -10.06
C ALA A 157 12.00 -4.83 -9.18
N GLU A 158 11.99 -5.56 -8.07
CA GLU A 158 13.14 -5.69 -7.18
C GLU A 158 14.33 -6.32 -7.90
N LYS A 159 14.11 -7.39 -8.65
CA LYS A 159 15.15 -8.05 -9.44
C LYS A 159 15.74 -7.11 -10.49
N ALA A 160 14.91 -6.34 -11.16
CA ALA A 160 15.36 -5.41 -12.19
C ALA A 160 16.30 -4.34 -11.62
N VAL A 161 16.07 -3.90 -10.38
CA VAL A 161 16.91 -2.91 -9.71
C VAL A 161 18.22 -3.53 -9.19
N THR A 162 18.15 -4.74 -8.66
CA THR A 162 19.34 -5.40 -8.07
C THR A 162 20.26 -6.01 -9.10
N CYS A 163 19.79 -6.28 -10.31
CA CYS A 163 20.61 -6.87 -11.39
C CYS A 163 21.23 -5.83 -12.34
N SER A 164 20.98 -4.53 -12.09
CA SER A 164 21.54 -3.46 -12.95
C SER A 164 22.85 -2.93 -12.41
#